data_d69a8622ad3a324f8d3b2a5bdd5a36a8
#
_entry.id   d69a8622ad3a324f8d3b2a5bdd5a36a8
#
_cell.length_a   1.000
_cell.length_b   1.000
_cell.length_c   1.000
_cell.angle_alpha   90.00
_cell.angle_beta   90.00
_cell.angle_gamma   90.00
#
_symmetry.space_group_name_H-M   'P 1'
#
loop_
_entity.id
_entity.type
_entity.pdbx_description
1 polymer ?
#
loop_
_entity_poly.entity_id
_entity_poly.type
_entity_poly.pdbx_seq_one_letter_code
_entity_poly.pdbx_strand_id
1 'polypeptide(L)'
;MAIYFFYGEEDYNIEQEVEKLKKGLDKNFLEMSFKTYDCPKFPDLISILRSQPMMFGKMLIVINCLDYFSKAFDEKELKEIEEALENNNENLDIAFVAQLPRNEGKKIDARKKLFKILKKYNAKEYPLIPTYKTIELESWITKQGKSKGIKLDRNALTAIISQIGNNLRQINGELDKLKLFAYPKDIVTADMVKEICISNEDLFAFSDFLMENEKDKALLEYRKLLDTRYPLEILSTLQTMLRRWIILKARGQNSSLMELSRMTGMHEYVVKLTLQKLKKNNLKDLVKLKENLTEAEFRIKAGLALDVEKEVENALFRN
;
A
#
# COMPACT_ATOMS: atom_id res chain seq x y z
N MET A 1 -26.10 -11.20 15.10
CA MET A 1 -24.77 -10.92 15.68
C MET A 1 -23.68 -11.62 14.88
N ALA A 2 -22.69 -10.90 14.43
CA ALA A 2 -21.48 -11.51 13.88
C ALA A 2 -20.22 -10.80 14.40
N ILE A 3 -19.24 -11.59 14.78
CA ILE A 3 -17.92 -11.10 15.17
C ILE A 3 -16.96 -11.50 14.06
N TYR A 4 -16.15 -10.55 13.63
CA TYR A 4 -15.16 -10.71 12.58
C TYR A 4 -13.77 -10.37 13.10
N PHE A 5 -12.77 -11.05 12.61
CA PHE A 5 -11.38 -10.75 12.88
C PHE A 5 -10.59 -10.72 11.56
N PHE A 6 -10.28 -9.52 11.07
CA PHE A 6 -9.52 -9.31 9.84
C PHE A 6 -8.10 -8.89 10.19
N TYR A 7 -7.11 -9.61 9.68
CA TYR A 7 -5.72 -9.34 10.00
C TYR A 7 -4.78 -9.63 8.82
N GLY A 8 -3.63 -8.97 8.78
CA GLY A 8 -2.64 -9.17 7.74
C GLY A 8 -2.04 -7.88 7.19
N GLU A 9 -1.18 -8.03 6.17
CA GLU A 9 -0.44 -6.93 5.56
C GLU A 9 -1.21 -6.26 4.39
N GLU A 10 -2.26 -6.91 3.85
CA GLU A 10 -3.02 -6.38 2.71
C GLU A 10 -4.19 -5.51 3.18
N ASP A 11 -3.88 -4.23 3.38
CA ASP A 11 -4.80 -3.20 3.87
C ASP A 11 -6.04 -3.04 3.01
N TYR A 12 -5.87 -3.06 1.67
CA TYR A 12 -6.97 -2.85 0.75
C TYR A 12 -8.05 -3.93 0.86
N ASN A 13 -7.66 -5.21 0.96
CA ASN A 13 -8.61 -6.29 1.11
C ASN A 13 -9.34 -6.25 2.46
N ILE A 14 -8.64 -5.87 3.55
CA ILE A 14 -9.25 -5.67 4.88
C ILE A 14 -10.31 -4.57 4.80
N GLU A 15 -9.98 -3.43 4.22
CA GLU A 15 -10.90 -2.30 4.04
C GLU A 15 -12.13 -2.69 3.20
N GLN A 16 -11.93 -3.48 2.12
CA GLN A 16 -13.05 -3.98 1.31
C GLN A 16 -14.00 -4.89 2.09
N GLU A 17 -13.52 -5.69 3.04
CA GLU A 17 -14.40 -6.50 3.88
C GLU A 17 -15.18 -5.62 4.88
N VAL A 18 -14.54 -4.63 5.48
CA VAL A 18 -15.22 -3.65 6.35
C VAL A 18 -16.29 -2.88 5.56
N GLU A 19 -15.97 -2.42 4.34
CA GLU A 19 -16.94 -1.73 3.49
C GLU A 19 -18.12 -2.62 3.05
N LYS A 20 -17.90 -3.94 2.87
CA LYS A 20 -19.00 -4.87 2.63
C LYS A 20 -19.93 -4.98 3.83
N LEU A 21 -19.40 -5.04 5.04
CA LEU A 21 -20.21 -5.07 6.26
C LEU A 21 -20.98 -3.77 6.42
N LYS A 22 -20.34 -2.63 6.16
CA LYS A 22 -20.95 -1.30 6.22
C LYS A 22 -22.09 -1.12 5.22
N LYS A 23 -22.00 -1.71 4.03
CA LYS A 23 -23.09 -1.70 3.03
C LYS A 23 -24.35 -2.43 3.49
N GLY A 24 -24.25 -3.30 4.48
CA GLY A 24 -25.39 -3.98 5.12
C GLY A 24 -26.15 -3.13 6.13
N LEU A 25 -25.67 -1.92 6.45
CA LEU A 25 -26.32 -0.98 7.36
C LEU A 25 -27.32 -0.08 6.64
N ASP A 26 -28.27 0.47 7.40
CA ASP A 26 -29.20 1.48 6.86
C ASP A 26 -28.46 2.78 6.54
N LYS A 27 -28.52 3.20 5.29
CA LYS A 27 -27.83 4.40 4.81
C LYS A 27 -28.30 5.69 5.48
N ASN A 28 -29.55 5.74 5.92
CA ASN A 28 -30.12 6.92 6.56
C ASN A 28 -29.58 7.15 7.98
N PHE A 29 -29.08 6.10 8.61
CA PHE A 29 -28.56 6.11 10.00
C PHE A 29 -27.10 5.71 10.08
N LEU A 30 -26.34 5.84 8.99
CA LEU A 30 -24.97 5.34 8.90
C LEU A 30 -24.05 5.96 9.96
N GLU A 31 -24.16 7.25 10.24
CA GLU A 31 -23.36 7.95 11.25
C GLU A 31 -23.59 7.43 12.68
N MET A 32 -24.81 6.93 12.95
CA MET A 32 -25.16 6.36 14.25
C MET A 32 -24.85 4.87 14.33
N SER A 33 -24.98 4.16 13.21
CA SER A 33 -24.87 2.70 13.14
C SER A 33 -23.46 2.19 12.79
N PHE A 34 -22.54 3.07 12.38
CA PHE A 34 -21.15 2.74 12.09
C PHE A 34 -20.20 3.53 12.97
N LYS A 35 -19.36 2.83 13.74
CA LYS A 35 -18.33 3.45 14.58
C LYS A 35 -16.99 2.75 14.44
N THR A 36 -15.91 3.53 14.51
CA THR A 36 -14.54 3.02 14.49
C THR A 36 -13.79 3.50 15.73
N TYR A 37 -13.04 2.59 16.34
CA TYR A 37 -12.22 2.88 17.51
C TYR A 37 -10.79 2.41 17.29
N ASP A 38 -9.82 3.24 17.68
CA ASP A 38 -8.41 2.92 17.57
C ASP A 38 -7.88 2.47 18.93
N CYS A 39 -7.72 1.16 19.07
CA CYS A 39 -7.11 0.48 20.23
C CYS A 39 -7.60 1.06 21.59
N PRO A 40 -8.93 1.06 21.87
CA PRO A 40 -9.46 1.61 23.11
C PRO A 40 -8.85 0.90 24.33
N LYS A 41 -8.71 1.63 25.46
CA LYS A 41 -8.25 1.05 26.73
C LYS A 41 -9.22 0.01 27.23
N PHE A 42 -8.75 -0.92 28.08
CA PHE A 42 -9.54 -2.07 28.52
C PHE A 42 -10.94 -1.70 29.06
N PRO A 43 -11.14 -0.73 29.98
CA PRO A 43 -12.48 -0.38 30.45
C PRO A 43 -13.41 0.10 29.33
N ASP A 44 -12.88 0.92 28.41
CA ASP A 44 -13.65 1.44 27.28
C ASP A 44 -13.95 0.30 26.29
N LEU A 45 -13.00 -0.61 26.05
CA LEU A 45 -13.20 -1.77 25.20
C LEU A 45 -14.39 -2.61 25.67
N ILE A 46 -14.48 -2.93 26.96
CA ILE A 46 -15.60 -3.71 27.52
C ILE A 46 -16.93 -2.95 27.37
N SER A 47 -16.92 -1.64 27.62
CA SER A 47 -18.11 -0.80 27.40
C SER A 47 -18.56 -0.81 25.93
N ILE A 48 -17.61 -0.74 24.99
CA ILE A 48 -17.89 -0.82 23.56
C ILE A 48 -18.46 -2.19 23.17
N LEU A 49 -17.87 -3.28 23.67
CA LEU A 49 -18.32 -4.64 23.38
C LEU A 49 -19.73 -4.93 23.92
N ARG A 50 -20.09 -4.32 25.04
CA ARG A 50 -21.42 -4.42 25.67
C ARG A 50 -22.40 -3.35 25.23
N SER A 51 -22.03 -2.50 24.24
CA SER A 51 -22.92 -1.44 23.78
C SER A 51 -24.19 -2.01 23.14
N GLN A 52 -25.28 -1.34 23.41
CA GLN A 52 -26.57 -1.71 22.81
C GLN A 52 -26.85 -0.83 21.59
N PRO A 53 -27.17 -1.44 20.44
CA PRO A 53 -27.63 -0.69 19.29
C PRO A 53 -28.88 0.12 19.65
N MET A 54 -28.96 1.35 19.18
CA MET A 54 -30.16 2.16 19.31
C MET A 54 -31.32 1.50 18.53
N MET A 55 -32.55 1.96 18.72
CA MET A 55 -33.79 1.40 18.16
C MET A 55 -33.83 1.32 16.61
N PHE A 56 -32.77 1.67 15.91
CA PHE A 56 -32.71 1.85 14.45
C PHE A 56 -32.01 0.71 13.67
N GLY A 57 -32.00 -0.51 14.19
CA GLY A 57 -31.50 -1.66 13.43
C GLY A 57 -30.08 -2.10 13.79
N LYS A 58 -29.36 -2.63 12.81
CA LYS A 58 -28.01 -3.16 13.00
C LYS A 58 -26.97 -2.07 13.18
N MET A 59 -25.99 -2.31 14.05
CA MET A 59 -24.82 -1.47 14.29
C MET A 59 -23.55 -2.25 13.97
N LEU A 60 -22.59 -1.61 13.33
CA LEU A 60 -21.23 -2.14 13.09
C LEU A 60 -20.21 -1.32 13.84
N ILE A 61 -19.44 -1.98 14.68
CA ILE A 61 -18.29 -1.39 15.36
C ILE A 61 -17.02 -2.01 14.79
N VAL A 62 -16.09 -1.16 14.35
CA VAL A 62 -14.74 -1.55 13.92
C VAL A 62 -13.76 -1.17 15.00
N ILE A 63 -12.94 -2.11 15.45
CA ILE A 63 -11.90 -1.90 16.46
C ILE A 63 -10.54 -2.22 15.84
N ASN A 64 -9.73 -1.17 15.61
CA ASN A 64 -8.34 -1.35 15.24
C ASN A 64 -7.58 -1.88 16.45
N CYS A 65 -7.08 -3.12 16.38
CA CYS A 65 -6.59 -3.85 17.54
C CYS A 65 -5.14 -4.33 17.42
N LEU A 66 -4.36 -3.80 16.46
CA LEU A 66 -2.98 -4.25 16.25
C LEU A 66 -2.13 -4.14 17.52
N ASP A 67 -2.24 -3.02 18.23
CA ASP A 67 -1.44 -2.77 19.43
C ASP A 67 -1.76 -3.72 20.59
N TYR A 68 -2.93 -4.33 20.61
CA TYR A 68 -3.28 -5.35 21.61
C TYR A 68 -2.40 -6.59 21.50
N PHE A 69 -1.85 -6.85 20.32
CA PHE A 69 -0.91 -7.96 20.13
C PHE A 69 0.53 -7.60 20.56
N SER A 70 0.81 -6.36 20.87
CA SER A 70 2.07 -5.91 21.47
C SER A 70 1.99 -5.86 23.01
N LYS A 71 0.80 -5.58 23.54
CA LYS A 71 0.52 -5.51 24.98
C LYS A 71 0.11 -6.89 25.53
N ALA A 72 0.26 -7.10 26.83
CA ALA A 72 -0.27 -8.25 27.52
C ALA A 72 -1.56 -7.85 28.24
N PHE A 73 -2.65 -8.57 27.97
CA PHE A 73 -3.83 -8.57 28.82
C PHE A 73 -3.64 -9.59 29.93
N ASP A 74 -4.13 -9.28 31.13
CA ASP A 74 -4.14 -10.24 32.20
C ASP A 74 -5.25 -11.31 32.00
N GLU A 75 -5.27 -12.35 32.86
CA GLU A 75 -6.23 -13.43 32.67
C GLU A 75 -7.67 -13.02 32.97
N LYS A 76 -7.87 -12.01 33.82
CA LYS A 76 -9.21 -11.50 34.16
C LYS A 76 -9.74 -10.68 32.99
N GLU A 77 -8.91 -9.79 32.46
CA GLU A 77 -9.23 -8.98 31.27
C GLU A 77 -9.61 -9.83 30.07
N LEU A 78 -8.84 -10.91 29.82
CA LEU A 78 -9.14 -11.84 28.71
C LEU A 78 -10.45 -12.58 28.88
N LYS A 79 -10.77 -13.02 30.12
CA LYS A 79 -12.06 -13.66 30.43
C LYS A 79 -13.21 -12.68 30.22
N GLU A 80 -13.05 -11.46 30.69
CA GLU A 80 -14.09 -10.43 30.55
C GLU A 80 -14.34 -10.05 29.08
N ILE A 81 -13.27 -10.01 28.24
CA ILE A 81 -13.40 -9.85 26.80
C ILE A 81 -14.18 -11.04 26.21
N GLU A 82 -13.82 -12.28 26.55
CA GLU A 82 -14.46 -13.48 26.02
C GLU A 82 -15.94 -13.52 26.39
N GLU A 83 -16.28 -13.26 27.65
CA GLU A 83 -17.66 -13.15 28.13
C GLU A 83 -18.45 -12.04 27.41
N ALA A 84 -17.83 -10.88 27.18
CA ALA A 84 -18.48 -9.78 26.47
C ALA A 84 -18.74 -10.14 24.99
N LEU A 85 -17.86 -10.90 24.36
CA LEU A 85 -18.03 -11.38 22.98
C LEU A 85 -19.11 -12.47 22.88
N GLU A 86 -19.20 -13.37 23.87
CA GLU A 86 -20.21 -14.44 23.90
C GLU A 86 -21.63 -13.91 24.18
N ASN A 87 -21.75 -12.88 25.02
CA ASN A 87 -23.03 -12.30 25.45
C ASN A 87 -23.41 -11.02 24.66
N ASN A 88 -22.93 -10.87 23.44
CA ASN A 88 -23.16 -9.68 22.63
C ASN A 88 -24.60 -9.61 22.07
N ASN A 89 -25.06 -8.39 21.80
CA ASN A 89 -26.39 -8.11 21.26
C ASN A 89 -26.52 -8.60 19.79
N GLU A 90 -27.66 -9.23 19.45
CA GLU A 90 -27.91 -9.75 18.08
C GLU A 90 -27.82 -8.71 16.97
N ASN A 91 -28.08 -7.46 17.29
CA ASN A 91 -28.04 -6.34 16.34
C ASN A 91 -26.69 -5.62 16.31
N LEU A 92 -25.68 -6.11 17.04
CA LEU A 92 -24.34 -5.55 17.07
C LEU A 92 -23.36 -6.47 16.34
N ASP A 93 -22.83 -6.02 15.22
CA ASP A 93 -21.72 -6.65 14.53
C ASP A 93 -20.40 -5.97 14.95
N ILE A 94 -19.37 -6.74 15.24
CA ILE A 94 -18.06 -6.24 15.69
C ILE A 94 -16.99 -6.78 14.73
N ALA A 95 -16.16 -5.89 14.18
CA ALA A 95 -15.03 -6.24 13.37
C ALA A 95 -13.71 -5.80 14.05
N PHE A 96 -12.93 -6.76 14.51
CA PHE A 96 -11.55 -6.51 14.94
C PHE A 96 -10.64 -6.46 13.72
N VAL A 97 -9.85 -5.40 13.60
CA VAL A 97 -8.92 -5.19 12.50
C VAL A 97 -7.50 -5.08 13.06
N ALA A 98 -6.62 -5.97 12.62
CA ALA A 98 -5.20 -5.93 12.95
C ALA A 98 -4.37 -5.82 11.66
N GLN A 99 -4.29 -4.59 11.15
CA GLN A 99 -3.54 -4.29 9.94
C GLN A 99 -2.04 -4.21 10.25
N LEU A 100 -1.27 -5.11 9.65
CA LEU A 100 0.19 -5.11 9.75
C LEU A 100 0.81 -4.14 8.74
N PRO A 101 1.94 -3.50 9.11
CA PRO A 101 2.66 -2.66 8.16
C PRO A 101 3.21 -3.51 7.00
N ARG A 102 3.09 -2.99 5.78
CA ARG A 102 3.55 -3.66 4.56
C ARG A 102 5.07 -3.82 4.55
N ASN A 103 5.54 -4.98 4.10
CA ASN A 103 6.97 -5.29 3.88
C ASN A 103 7.88 -5.23 5.11
N GLU A 104 7.35 -5.16 6.32
CA GLU A 104 8.16 -5.19 7.54
C GLU A 104 8.41 -6.62 8.05
N GLY A 105 7.77 -7.62 7.45
CA GLY A 105 7.88 -9.03 7.87
C GLY A 105 7.33 -9.29 9.28
N LYS A 106 6.60 -8.33 9.84
CA LYS A 106 5.93 -8.47 11.13
C LYS A 106 4.77 -9.45 11.01
N LYS A 107 4.64 -10.33 12.00
CA LYS A 107 3.52 -11.25 12.09
C LYS A 107 2.89 -11.13 13.48
N ILE A 108 1.59 -11.34 13.54
CA ILE A 108 0.91 -11.44 14.84
C ILE A 108 1.33 -12.77 15.48
N ASP A 109 1.71 -12.73 16.76
CA ASP A 109 2.04 -13.94 17.48
C ASP A 109 0.76 -14.76 17.77
N ALA A 110 0.57 -15.82 17.00
CA ALA A 110 -0.57 -16.71 17.10
C ALA A 110 -0.67 -17.47 18.46
N ARG A 111 0.40 -17.43 19.27
CA ARG A 111 0.39 -18.06 20.61
C ARG A 111 -0.34 -17.21 21.64
N LYS A 112 -0.51 -15.91 21.36
CA LYS A 112 -1.20 -14.99 22.28
C LYS A 112 -2.65 -15.42 22.51
N LYS A 113 -3.08 -15.37 23.77
CA LYS A 113 -4.42 -15.78 24.19
C LYS A 113 -5.51 -14.99 23.47
N LEU A 114 -5.36 -13.65 23.33
CA LEU A 114 -6.30 -12.81 22.59
C LEU A 114 -6.46 -13.27 21.12
N PHE A 115 -5.35 -13.61 20.43
CA PHE A 115 -5.43 -14.13 19.06
C PHE A 115 -6.27 -15.40 18.98
N LYS A 116 -6.08 -16.31 19.94
CA LYS A 116 -6.83 -17.56 20.00
C LYS A 116 -8.32 -17.32 20.26
N ILE A 117 -8.67 -16.34 21.10
CA ILE A 117 -10.06 -15.94 21.34
C ILE A 117 -10.67 -15.41 20.04
N LEU A 118 -10.06 -14.41 19.42
CA LEU A 118 -10.59 -13.80 18.20
C LEU A 118 -10.64 -14.79 17.02
N LYS A 119 -9.72 -15.76 16.97
CA LYS A 119 -9.71 -16.78 15.91
C LYS A 119 -10.90 -17.76 15.98
N LYS A 120 -11.61 -17.85 17.12
CA LYS A 120 -12.84 -18.67 17.23
C LYS A 120 -13.99 -18.14 16.39
N TYR A 121 -13.97 -16.86 16.04
CA TYR A 121 -15.01 -16.18 15.26
C TYR A 121 -14.66 -16.16 13.76
N ASN A 122 -15.32 -15.31 12.96
CA ASN A 122 -15.08 -15.21 11.53
C ASN A 122 -13.69 -14.57 11.24
N ALA A 123 -12.63 -15.30 11.53
CA ALA A 123 -11.26 -14.85 11.36
C ALA A 123 -10.78 -15.08 9.94
N LYS A 124 -10.19 -14.03 9.33
CA LYS A 124 -9.71 -14.07 7.95
C LYS A 124 -8.38 -13.31 7.84
N GLU A 125 -7.37 -14.02 7.34
CA GLU A 125 -6.05 -13.48 7.09
C GLU A 125 -5.95 -12.91 5.68
N TYR A 126 -5.35 -11.75 5.57
CA TYR A 126 -5.09 -11.06 4.30
C TYR A 126 -3.59 -10.82 4.15
N PRO A 127 -2.83 -11.83 3.72
CA PRO A 127 -1.42 -11.67 3.46
C PRO A 127 -1.19 -10.81 2.23
N LEU A 128 -0.07 -10.09 2.20
CA LEU A 128 0.38 -9.41 1.00
C LEU A 128 0.63 -10.44 -0.10
N ILE A 129 0.12 -10.19 -1.30
CA ILE A 129 0.41 -11.03 -2.47
C ILE A 129 1.76 -10.57 -3.05
N PRO A 130 2.82 -11.38 -2.96
CA PRO A 130 4.11 -11.01 -3.54
C PRO A 130 4.05 -10.93 -5.07
N THR A 131 4.88 -10.08 -5.67
CA THR A 131 4.91 -9.88 -7.13
C THR A 131 5.25 -11.15 -7.92
N TYR A 132 6.01 -12.09 -7.34
CA TYR A 132 6.33 -13.37 -7.97
C TYR A 132 5.15 -14.35 -8.02
N LYS A 133 4.09 -14.12 -7.23
CA LYS A 133 2.86 -14.93 -7.26
C LYS A 133 1.88 -14.39 -8.31
N THR A 134 2.31 -14.37 -9.55
CA THR A 134 1.56 -13.79 -10.68
C THR A 134 0.17 -14.40 -10.82
N ILE A 135 0.03 -15.72 -10.64
CA ILE A 135 -1.27 -16.42 -10.75
C ILE A 135 -2.28 -15.90 -9.71
N GLU A 136 -1.84 -15.67 -8.48
CA GLU A 136 -2.72 -15.13 -7.43
C GLU A 136 -3.14 -13.69 -7.75
N LEU A 137 -2.20 -12.86 -8.25
CA LEU A 137 -2.48 -11.48 -8.70
C LEU A 137 -3.44 -11.47 -9.91
N GLU A 138 -3.18 -12.27 -10.93
CA GLU A 138 -4.06 -12.40 -12.10
C GLU A 138 -5.49 -12.81 -11.69
N SER A 139 -5.61 -13.79 -10.79
CA SER A 139 -6.90 -14.24 -10.25
C SER A 139 -7.62 -13.12 -9.52
N TRP A 140 -6.90 -12.35 -8.69
CA TRP A 140 -7.47 -11.22 -7.97
C TRP A 140 -7.92 -10.10 -8.92
N ILE A 141 -7.06 -9.71 -9.89
CA ILE A 141 -7.36 -8.68 -10.90
C ILE A 141 -8.59 -9.09 -11.73
N THR A 142 -8.62 -10.33 -12.18
CA THR A 142 -9.75 -10.87 -12.96
C THR A 142 -11.07 -10.80 -12.17
N LYS A 143 -11.03 -11.17 -10.89
CA LYS A 143 -12.20 -11.09 -10.00
C LYS A 143 -12.68 -9.64 -9.83
N GLN A 144 -11.76 -8.70 -9.64
CA GLN A 144 -12.10 -7.28 -9.52
C GLN A 144 -12.64 -6.72 -10.85
N GLY A 145 -12.01 -7.05 -11.97
CA GLY A 145 -12.49 -6.67 -13.30
C GLY A 145 -13.93 -7.15 -13.56
N LYS A 146 -14.22 -8.41 -13.25
CA LYS A 146 -15.57 -8.98 -13.35
C LYS A 146 -16.58 -8.23 -12.47
N SER A 147 -16.23 -7.88 -11.25
CA SER A 147 -17.10 -7.12 -10.34
C SER A 147 -17.41 -5.72 -10.85
N LYS A 148 -16.53 -5.15 -11.67
CA LYS A 148 -16.69 -3.84 -12.33
C LYS A 148 -17.37 -3.94 -13.71
N GLY A 149 -17.63 -5.16 -14.21
CA GLY A 149 -18.23 -5.41 -15.50
C GLY A 149 -17.27 -5.34 -16.68
N ILE A 150 -15.97 -5.52 -16.46
CA ILE A 150 -14.95 -5.58 -17.51
C ILE A 150 -14.27 -6.94 -17.56
N LYS A 151 -13.86 -7.31 -18.77
CA LYS A 151 -13.07 -8.51 -19.06
C LYS A 151 -11.66 -8.07 -19.47
N LEU A 152 -10.65 -8.67 -18.88
CA LEU A 152 -9.27 -8.42 -19.23
C LEU A 152 -8.73 -9.60 -20.03
N ASP A 153 -8.06 -9.33 -21.13
CA ASP A 153 -7.31 -10.37 -21.83
C ASP A 153 -6.02 -10.71 -21.05
N ARG A 154 -5.36 -11.81 -21.43
CA ARG A 154 -4.17 -12.27 -20.71
C ARG A 154 -3.01 -11.27 -20.82
N ASN A 155 -2.89 -10.58 -21.94
CA ASN A 155 -1.84 -9.61 -22.15
C ASN A 155 -2.08 -8.33 -21.32
N ALA A 156 -3.35 -7.93 -21.15
CA ALA A 156 -3.73 -6.83 -20.27
C ALA A 156 -3.40 -7.16 -18.79
N LEU A 157 -3.69 -8.39 -18.34
CA LEU A 157 -3.31 -8.82 -16.98
C LEU A 157 -1.81 -8.74 -16.76
N THR A 158 -1.01 -9.24 -17.69
CA THR A 158 0.45 -9.18 -17.63
C THR A 158 0.93 -7.72 -17.63
N ALA A 159 0.36 -6.87 -18.48
CA ALA A 159 0.71 -5.44 -18.54
C ALA A 159 0.40 -4.72 -17.21
N ILE A 160 -0.77 -4.95 -16.60
CA ILE A 160 -1.13 -4.35 -15.30
C ILE A 160 -0.12 -4.78 -14.22
N ILE A 161 0.23 -6.06 -14.15
CA ILE A 161 1.16 -6.57 -13.15
C ILE A 161 2.57 -6.00 -13.37
N SER A 162 3.03 -5.88 -14.61
CA SER A 162 4.35 -5.33 -14.92
C SER A 162 4.44 -3.83 -14.57
N GLN A 163 3.40 -3.06 -14.86
CA GLN A 163 3.40 -1.60 -14.66
C GLN A 163 3.14 -1.19 -13.22
N ILE A 164 2.21 -1.87 -12.53
CA ILE A 164 1.73 -1.45 -11.21
C ILE A 164 2.32 -2.32 -10.09
N GLY A 165 2.68 -3.56 -10.40
CA GLY A 165 3.14 -4.53 -9.41
C GLY A 165 2.01 -5.13 -8.60
N ASN A 166 2.16 -5.19 -7.27
CA ASN A 166 1.22 -5.84 -6.36
C ASN A 166 0.44 -4.87 -5.46
N ASN A 167 0.37 -3.60 -5.83
CA ASN A 167 -0.43 -2.62 -5.09
C ASN A 167 -1.91 -2.76 -5.47
N LEU A 168 -2.67 -3.55 -4.70
CA LEU A 168 -4.07 -3.86 -5.01
C LEU A 168 -4.97 -2.62 -5.04
N ARG A 169 -4.71 -1.62 -4.19
CA ARG A 169 -5.45 -0.35 -4.18
C ARG A 169 -5.23 0.42 -5.48
N GLN A 170 -3.97 0.53 -5.91
CA GLN A 170 -3.64 1.19 -7.17
C GLN A 170 -4.23 0.42 -8.35
N ILE A 171 -4.07 -0.91 -8.40
CA ILE A 171 -4.67 -1.75 -9.44
C ILE A 171 -6.18 -1.51 -9.52
N ASN A 172 -6.87 -1.46 -8.38
CA ASN A 172 -8.31 -1.22 -8.39
C ASN A 172 -8.70 0.15 -8.97
N GLY A 173 -7.93 1.20 -8.65
CA GLY A 173 -8.11 2.53 -9.23
C GLY A 173 -7.87 2.54 -10.75
N GLU A 174 -6.83 1.84 -11.22
CA GLU A 174 -6.56 1.72 -12.66
C GLU A 174 -7.66 0.93 -13.40
N LEU A 175 -8.23 -0.11 -12.76
CA LEU A 175 -9.38 -0.84 -13.33
C LEU A 175 -10.62 0.07 -13.48
N ASP A 176 -10.83 1.04 -12.60
CA ASP A 176 -11.93 2.01 -12.74
C ASP A 176 -11.70 2.93 -13.94
N LYS A 177 -10.46 3.41 -14.16
CA LYS A 177 -10.11 4.21 -15.34
C LYS A 177 -10.25 3.40 -16.63
N LEU A 178 -9.73 2.17 -16.63
CA LEU A 178 -9.83 1.27 -17.78
C LEU A 178 -11.28 0.94 -18.15
N LYS A 179 -12.16 0.80 -17.16
CA LYS A 179 -13.60 0.62 -17.41
C LYS A 179 -14.19 1.81 -18.16
N LEU A 180 -13.86 3.04 -17.74
CA LEU A 180 -14.35 4.25 -18.41
C LEU A 180 -13.80 4.38 -19.82
N PHE A 181 -12.52 4.07 -20.01
CA PHE A 181 -11.85 4.14 -21.30
C PHE A 181 -12.34 3.09 -22.30
N ALA A 182 -12.62 1.88 -21.82
CA ALA A 182 -13.11 0.78 -22.66
C ALA A 182 -14.56 0.99 -23.13
N TYR A 183 -15.33 1.87 -22.49
CA TYR A 183 -16.73 2.08 -22.85
C TYR A 183 -16.90 2.52 -24.31
N PRO A 184 -17.91 1.96 -25.08
CA PRO A 184 -18.99 1.06 -24.63
C PRO A 184 -18.62 -0.44 -24.62
N LYS A 185 -17.39 -0.80 -24.94
CA LYS A 185 -16.90 -2.18 -24.88
C LYS A 185 -16.59 -2.57 -23.43
N ASP A 186 -16.69 -3.86 -23.14
CA ASP A 186 -16.36 -4.42 -21.81
C ASP A 186 -15.01 -5.15 -21.78
N ILE A 187 -14.24 -5.08 -22.87
CA ILE A 187 -12.97 -5.77 -23.03
C ILE A 187 -11.82 -4.77 -22.92
N VAL A 188 -10.89 -5.03 -22.01
CA VAL A 188 -9.66 -4.27 -21.82
C VAL A 188 -8.50 -5.02 -22.43
N THR A 189 -7.75 -4.35 -23.30
CA THR A 189 -6.56 -4.87 -23.99
C THR A 189 -5.26 -4.33 -23.39
N ALA A 190 -4.13 -4.97 -23.71
CA ALA A 190 -2.82 -4.51 -23.25
C ALA A 190 -2.48 -3.09 -23.74
N ASP A 191 -2.93 -2.70 -24.93
CA ASP A 191 -2.67 -1.36 -25.46
C ASP A 191 -3.42 -0.29 -24.65
N MET A 192 -4.67 -0.56 -24.25
CA MET A 192 -5.43 0.32 -23.35
C MET A 192 -4.73 0.46 -21.99
N VAL A 193 -4.15 -0.62 -21.47
CA VAL A 193 -3.38 -0.58 -20.21
C VAL A 193 -2.15 0.30 -20.36
N LYS A 194 -1.40 0.20 -21.46
CA LYS A 194 -0.23 1.03 -21.71
C LYS A 194 -0.58 2.52 -21.85
N GLU A 195 -1.74 2.81 -22.42
CA GLU A 195 -2.18 4.20 -22.64
C GLU A 195 -2.72 4.86 -21.36
N ILE A 196 -3.48 4.11 -20.55
CA ILE A 196 -4.25 4.68 -19.44
C ILE A 196 -3.57 4.48 -18.08
N CYS A 197 -2.92 3.32 -17.86
CA CYS A 197 -2.30 3.06 -16.57
C CYS A 197 -1.00 3.85 -16.45
N ILE A 198 -0.85 4.54 -15.32
CA ILE A 198 0.39 5.23 -14.99
C ILE A 198 1.49 4.19 -14.85
N SER A 199 2.35 4.11 -15.85
CA SER A 199 3.52 3.23 -15.83
C SER A 199 4.65 3.88 -15.02
N ASN A 200 5.33 3.08 -14.21
CA ASN A 200 6.61 3.49 -13.65
C ASN A 200 7.78 3.14 -14.59
N GLU A 201 7.51 2.50 -15.75
CA GLU A 201 8.56 2.08 -16.68
C GLU A 201 9.39 3.26 -17.16
N ASP A 202 8.75 4.37 -17.52
CA ASP A 202 9.45 5.58 -17.95
C ASP A 202 10.33 6.18 -16.84
N LEU A 203 9.83 6.14 -15.59
CA LEU A 203 10.60 6.55 -14.41
C LEU A 203 11.77 5.60 -14.15
N PHE A 204 11.61 4.30 -14.41
CA PHE A 204 12.70 3.33 -14.29
C PHE A 204 13.73 3.54 -15.40
N ALA A 205 13.31 3.75 -16.66
CA ALA A 205 14.21 4.06 -17.75
C ALA A 205 14.99 5.35 -17.47
N PHE A 206 14.30 6.41 -17.04
CA PHE A 206 14.94 7.64 -16.60
C PHE A 206 15.95 7.42 -15.46
N SER A 207 15.58 6.64 -14.44
CA SER A 207 16.45 6.34 -13.33
C SER A 207 17.68 5.51 -13.72
N ASP A 208 17.52 4.60 -14.69
CA ASP A 208 18.61 3.81 -15.23
C ASP A 208 19.63 4.70 -15.94
N PHE A 209 19.19 5.64 -16.78
CA PHE A 209 20.08 6.61 -17.43
C PHE A 209 20.81 7.50 -16.41
N LEU A 210 20.14 7.91 -15.33
CA LEU A 210 20.81 8.63 -14.23
C LEU A 210 21.89 7.79 -13.55
N MET A 211 21.62 6.50 -13.29
CA MET A 211 22.61 5.58 -12.71
C MET A 211 23.78 5.32 -13.67
N GLU A 212 23.54 5.28 -14.95
CA GLU A 212 24.58 5.08 -15.97
C GLU A 212 25.35 6.36 -16.29
N ASN A 213 24.98 7.50 -15.69
CA ASN A 213 25.53 8.84 -15.94
C ASN A 213 25.35 9.31 -17.38
N GLU A 214 24.31 8.81 -18.07
CA GLU A 214 23.96 9.21 -19.43
C GLU A 214 23.04 10.44 -19.39
N LYS A 215 23.61 11.61 -19.08
CA LYS A 215 22.88 12.85 -18.80
C LYS A 215 21.94 13.26 -19.93
N ASP A 216 22.37 13.15 -21.19
CA ASP A 216 21.56 13.56 -22.35
C ASP A 216 20.31 12.70 -22.51
N LYS A 217 20.45 11.37 -22.33
CA LYS A 217 19.32 10.45 -22.36
C LYS A 217 18.38 10.66 -21.18
N ALA A 218 18.94 10.84 -19.98
CA ALA A 218 18.16 11.14 -18.79
C ALA A 218 17.36 12.44 -18.96
N LEU A 219 17.93 13.47 -19.57
CA LEU A 219 17.22 14.71 -19.83
C LEU A 219 16.07 14.54 -20.83
N LEU A 220 16.28 13.76 -21.89
CA LEU A 220 15.21 13.44 -22.85
C LEU A 220 14.05 12.68 -22.18
N GLU A 221 14.36 11.68 -21.36
CA GLU A 221 13.32 10.93 -20.64
C GLU A 221 12.63 11.81 -19.57
N TYR A 222 13.37 12.68 -18.87
CA TYR A 222 12.76 13.64 -17.95
C TYR A 222 11.72 14.53 -18.65
N ARG A 223 12.03 15.06 -19.82
CA ARG A 223 11.11 15.89 -20.59
C ARG A 223 9.87 15.14 -21.05
N LYS A 224 10.01 13.87 -21.46
CA LYS A 224 8.85 13.01 -21.75
C LYS A 224 7.98 12.78 -20.53
N LEU A 225 8.61 12.58 -19.35
CA LEU A 225 7.88 12.43 -18.10
C LEU A 225 7.04 13.65 -17.74
N LEU A 226 7.49 14.86 -18.09
CA LEU A 226 6.74 16.10 -17.86
C LEU A 226 5.44 16.19 -18.67
N ASP A 227 5.32 15.47 -19.80
CA ASP A 227 4.08 15.41 -20.57
C ASP A 227 2.95 14.70 -19.81
N THR A 228 3.30 13.82 -18.85
CA THR A 228 2.34 12.96 -18.13
C THR A 228 2.35 13.12 -16.63
N ARG A 229 3.38 13.76 -16.05
CA ARG A 229 3.59 13.86 -14.59
C ARG A 229 3.98 15.26 -14.17
N TYR A 230 3.52 15.64 -12.98
CA TYR A 230 3.93 16.89 -12.38
C TYR A 230 5.38 16.81 -11.85
N PRO A 231 6.22 17.85 -12.02
CA PRO A 231 7.64 17.82 -11.65
C PRO A 231 7.92 17.40 -10.22
N LEU A 232 7.09 17.81 -9.23
CA LEU A 232 7.24 17.39 -7.84
C LEU A 232 6.95 15.90 -7.60
N GLU A 233 6.10 15.27 -8.43
CA GLU A 233 5.86 13.84 -8.37
C GLU A 233 7.11 13.07 -8.81
N ILE A 234 7.71 13.49 -9.95
CA ILE A 234 8.97 12.93 -10.45
C ILE A 234 10.05 13.07 -9.38
N LEU A 235 10.20 14.28 -8.81
CA LEU A 235 11.19 14.60 -7.79
C LEU A 235 11.03 13.73 -6.55
N SER A 236 9.81 13.58 -6.00
CA SER A 236 9.56 12.78 -4.80
C SER A 236 9.88 11.30 -5.01
N THR A 237 9.56 10.77 -6.20
CA THR A 237 9.86 9.39 -6.56
C THR A 237 11.37 9.17 -6.68
N LEU A 238 12.07 10.08 -7.37
CA LEU A 238 13.54 10.04 -7.45
C LEU A 238 14.22 10.13 -6.11
N GLN A 239 13.74 10.98 -5.21
CA GLN A 239 14.28 11.08 -3.86
C GLN A 239 14.16 9.76 -3.10
N THR A 240 13.05 9.05 -3.29
CA THR A 240 12.86 7.71 -2.70
C THR A 240 13.83 6.68 -3.31
N MET A 241 14.03 6.72 -4.63
CA MET A 241 14.98 5.84 -5.32
C MET A 241 16.42 6.13 -4.90
N LEU A 242 16.84 7.41 -4.85
CA LEU A 242 18.17 7.82 -4.41
C LEU A 242 18.46 7.41 -2.97
N ARG A 243 17.50 7.53 -2.06
CA ARG A 243 17.66 7.03 -0.69
C ARG A 243 18.04 5.54 -0.68
N ARG A 244 17.34 4.73 -1.48
CA ARG A 244 17.64 3.30 -1.62
C ARG A 244 19.04 3.06 -2.20
N TRP A 245 19.40 3.80 -3.24
CA TRP A 245 20.72 3.69 -3.88
C TRP A 245 21.86 4.07 -2.94
N ILE A 246 21.71 5.14 -2.16
CA ILE A 246 22.68 5.57 -1.15
C ILE A 246 22.87 4.46 -0.10
N ILE A 247 21.79 3.87 0.41
CA ILE A 247 21.85 2.75 1.36
C ILE A 247 22.59 1.56 0.74
N LEU A 248 22.23 1.17 -0.48
CA LEU A 248 22.85 0.06 -1.18
C LEU A 248 24.34 0.32 -1.45
N LYS A 249 24.71 1.54 -1.85
CA LYS A 249 26.11 1.89 -2.10
C LYS A 249 26.95 1.94 -0.82
N ALA A 250 26.36 2.46 0.27
CA ALA A 250 27.04 2.59 1.56
C ALA A 250 27.19 1.24 2.30
N ARG A 251 26.23 0.33 2.18
CA ARG A 251 26.16 -0.91 2.94
C ARG A 251 26.37 -2.18 2.13
N GLY A 252 26.32 -2.08 0.80
CA GLY A 252 26.32 -3.23 -0.11
C GLY A 252 27.54 -4.16 0.01
N GLN A 253 28.67 -3.68 0.49
CA GLN A 253 29.86 -4.51 0.71
C GLN A 253 29.84 -5.28 2.04
N ASN A 254 29.10 -4.79 3.04
CA ASN A 254 29.16 -5.25 4.43
C ASN A 254 27.87 -5.89 4.92
N SER A 255 26.85 -5.99 4.08
CA SER A 255 25.53 -6.52 4.46
C SER A 255 25.04 -7.61 3.50
N SER A 256 24.27 -8.57 4.03
CA SER A 256 23.65 -9.62 3.23
C SER A 256 22.51 -9.06 2.35
N LEU A 257 22.17 -9.76 1.25
CA LEU A 257 21.05 -9.36 0.38
C LEU A 257 19.72 -9.25 1.15
N MET A 258 19.48 -10.15 2.10
CA MET A 258 18.30 -10.13 2.97
C MET A 258 18.27 -8.88 3.85
N GLU A 259 19.40 -8.48 4.43
CA GLU A 259 19.50 -7.27 5.25
C GLU A 259 19.29 -6.01 4.41
N LEU A 260 19.91 -5.92 3.24
CA LEU A 260 19.72 -4.83 2.29
C LEU A 260 18.26 -4.75 1.80
N SER A 261 17.63 -5.89 1.57
CA SER A 261 16.20 -5.98 1.23
C SER A 261 15.34 -5.37 2.33
N ARG A 262 15.60 -5.67 3.60
CA ARG A 262 14.89 -5.07 4.74
C ARG A 262 15.11 -3.55 4.84
N MET A 263 16.35 -3.10 4.67
CA MET A 263 16.69 -1.68 4.78
C MET A 263 16.07 -0.81 3.67
N THR A 264 15.95 -1.38 2.46
CA THR A 264 15.48 -0.64 1.26
C THR A 264 14.02 -0.88 0.94
N GLY A 265 13.40 -1.93 1.50
CA GLY A 265 12.06 -2.39 1.12
C GLY A 265 12.00 -2.99 -0.30
N MET A 266 13.16 -3.35 -0.89
CA MET A 266 13.26 -3.91 -2.24
C MET A 266 13.40 -5.43 -2.16
N HIS A 267 12.84 -6.15 -3.14
CA HIS A 267 13.06 -7.60 -3.25
C HIS A 267 14.55 -7.92 -3.48
N GLU A 268 15.06 -9.00 -2.90
CA GLU A 268 16.51 -9.38 -2.97
C GLU A 268 17.06 -9.42 -4.40
N TYR A 269 16.26 -9.91 -5.36
CA TYR A 269 16.63 -9.92 -6.78
C TYR A 269 16.83 -8.51 -7.33
N VAL A 270 15.95 -7.58 -6.99
CA VAL A 270 16.04 -6.16 -7.41
C VAL A 270 17.24 -5.49 -6.74
N VAL A 271 17.47 -5.78 -5.44
CA VAL A 271 18.70 -5.34 -4.73
C VAL A 271 19.96 -5.77 -5.47
N LYS A 272 20.05 -7.03 -5.87
CA LYS A 272 21.19 -7.58 -6.62
C LYS A 272 21.40 -6.85 -7.94
N LEU A 273 20.35 -6.64 -8.73
CA LEU A 273 20.43 -5.91 -10.01
C LEU A 273 20.86 -4.46 -9.80
N THR A 274 20.25 -3.77 -8.82
CA THR A 274 20.57 -2.37 -8.53
C THR A 274 22.01 -2.22 -8.06
N LEU A 275 22.53 -3.13 -7.24
CA LEU A 275 23.94 -3.14 -6.84
C LEU A 275 24.88 -3.29 -8.03
N GLN A 276 24.51 -4.10 -9.04
CA GLN A 276 25.31 -4.24 -10.27
C GLN A 276 25.35 -2.93 -11.07
N LYS A 277 24.21 -2.25 -11.22
CA LYS A 277 24.12 -0.95 -11.90
C LYS A 277 24.91 0.14 -11.16
N LEU A 278 24.82 0.16 -9.82
CA LEU A 278 25.50 1.16 -8.98
C LEU A 278 27.02 1.00 -8.88
N LYS A 279 27.64 -0.02 -9.49
CA LYS A 279 29.10 -0.22 -9.43
C LYS A 279 29.89 1.01 -9.88
N LYS A 280 29.44 1.67 -10.93
CA LYS A 280 30.10 2.83 -11.55
C LYS A 280 29.86 4.14 -10.80
N ASN A 281 28.87 4.22 -9.93
CA ASN A 281 28.51 5.43 -9.20
C ASN A 281 29.38 5.63 -7.96
N ASN A 282 29.64 6.89 -7.63
CA ASN A 282 30.29 7.27 -6.38
C ASN A 282 29.22 7.62 -5.33
N LEU A 283 29.43 7.21 -4.08
CA LEU A 283 28.54 7.54 -2.98
C LEU A 283 28.38 9.06 -2.80
N LYS A 284 29.48 9.82 -2.95
CA LYS A 284 29.46 11.28 -2.81
C LYS A 284 28.54 11.93 -3.86
N ASP A 285 28.59 11.44 -5.09
CA ASP A 285 27.78 12.00 -6.17
C ASP A 285 26.28 11.74 -5.98
N LEU A 286 25.93 10.54 -5.48
CA LEU A 286 24.55 10.20 -5.13
C LEU A 286 24.02 11.05 -3.97
N VAL A 287 24.85 11.32 -2.96
CA VAL A 287 24.51 12.19 -1.83
C VAL A 287 24.32 13.62 -2.32
N LYS A 288 25.26 14.14 -3.14
CA LYS A 288 25.16 15.49 -3.73
C LYS A 288 23.88 15.65 -4.57
N LEU A 289 23.57 14.65 -5.38
CA LEU A 289 22.32 14.67 -6.18
C LEU A 289 21.07 14.71 -5.26
N LYS A 290 21.11 13.93 -4.16
CA LYS A 290 20.02 13.94 -3.16
C LYS A 290 19.87 15.32 -2.50
N GLU A 291 20.97 15.97 -2.15
CA GLU A 291 20.97 17.33 -1.58
C GLU A 291 20.41 18.35 -2.57
N ASN A 292 20.85 18.33 -3.83
CA ASN A 292 20.35 19.22 -4.88
C ASN A 292 18.83 19.09 -5.06
N LEU A 293 18.32 17.83 -5.11
CA LEU A 293 16.87 17.59 -5.24
C LEU A 293 16.10 18.03 -3.99
N THR A 294 16.68 17.90 -2.79
CA THR A 294 16.05 18.36 -1.55
C THR A 294 15.95 19.88 -1.51
N GLU A 295 17.00 20.57 -1.95
CA GLU A 295 17.02 22.03 -2.09
C GLU A 295 15.97 22.52 -3.09
N ALA A 296 15.89 21.87 -4.26
CA ALA A 296 14.88 22.18 -5.28
C ALA A 296 13.45 21.98 -4.74
N GLU A 297 13.20 20.89 -4.04
CA GLU A 297 11.91 20.63 -3.39
C GLU A 297 11.54 21.75 -2.41
N PHE A 298 12.49 22.14 -1.55
CA PHE A 298 12.29 23.23 -0.62
C PHE A 298 11.96 24.54 -1.33
N ARG A 299 12.72 24.91 -2.35
CA ARG A 299 12.52 26.16 -3.12
C ARG A 299 11.16 26.18 -3.81
N ILE A 300 10.74 25.05 -4.39
CA ILE A 300 9.44 24.94 -5.03
C ILE A 300 8.31 25.07 -4.02
N LYS A 301 8.39 24.35 -2.91
CA LYS A 301 7.35 24.38 -1.85
C LYS A 301 7.28 25.72 -1.10
N ALA A 302 8.40 26.42 -0.98
CA ALA A 302 8.46 27.76 -0.40
C ALA A 302 8.06 28.89 -1.37
N GLY A 303 7.69 28.55 -2.63
CA GLY A 303 7.33 29.55 -3.65
C GLY A 303 8.52 30.38 -4.16
N LEU A 304 9.75 29.91 -3.98
CA LEU A 304 10.98 30.59 -4.40
C LEU A 304 11.42 30.22 -5.83
N ALA A 305 10.82 29.19 -6.40
CA ALA A 305 11.09 28.76 -7.75
C ALA A 305 10.16 29.50 -8.74
N LEU A 306 10.74 30.20 -9.71
CA LEU A 306 9.99 30.88 -10.78
C LEU A 306 9.43 29.90 -11.81
N ASP A 307 10.12 28.79 -12.03
CA ASP A 307 9.77 27.74 -13.00
C ASP A 307 10.09 26.40 -12.34
N VAL A 308 9.03 25.63 -12.05
CA VAL A 308 9.14 24.36 -11.30
C VAL A 308 9.89 23.30 -12.12
N GLU A 309 9.64 23.23 -13.43
CA GLU A 309 10.27 22.25 -14.33
C GLU A 309 11.77 22.49 -14.42
N LYS A 310 12.17 23.76 -14.63
CA LYS A 310 13.58 24.16 -14.70
C LYS A 310 14.29 24.00 -13.36
N GLU A 311 13.63 24.25 -12.23
CA GLU A 311 14.23 24.06 -10.91
C GLU A 311 14.60 22.59 -10.70
N VAL A 312 13.72 21.65 -11.08
CA VAL A 312 14.00 20.21 -11.00
C VAL A 312 15.07 19.81 -12.03
N GLU A 313 14.99 20.28 -13.26
CA GLU A 313 16.00 20.02 -14.31
C GLU A 313 17.38 20.48 -13.87
N ASN A 314 17.49 21.68 -13.33
CA ASN A 314 18.75 22.21 -12.79
C ASN A 314 19.30 21.36 -11.65
N ALA A 315 18.45 20.91 -10.72
CA ALA A 315 18.87 20.07 -9.60
C ALA A 315 19.38 18.70 -10.03
N LEU A 316 18.82 18.14 -11.11
CA LEU A 316 19.21 16.85 -11.69
C LEU A 316 20.56 16.90 -12.41
N PHE A 317 20.83 17.98 -13.15
CA PHE A 317 21.95 18.04 -14.09
C PHE A 317 23.03 19.07 -13.71
N ARG A 318 22.83 19.79 -12.59
CA ARG A 318 23.83 20.72 -12.02
C ARG A 318 25.09 19.93 -11.59
N ASN A 319 26.22 20.35 -12.08
CA ASN A 319 27.54 19.77 -11.74
C ASN A 319 27.97 20.13 -10.31
#